data_02ccb69c623b589cdcb4c8b589123a12
#
_entry.id   02ccb69c623b589cdcb4c8b589123a12
#
_cell.length_a   1.000
_cell.length_b   1.000
_cell.length_c   1.000
_cell.angle_alpha   90.00
_cell.angle_beta   90.00
_cell.angle_gamma   90.00
#
_symmetry.space_group_name_H-M   'P 1'
#
loop_
_entity.id
_entity.type
_entity.pdbx_description
1 polymer ?
#
loop_
_entity_poly.entity_id
_entity_poly.type
_entity_poly.pdbx_seq_one_letter_code
_entity_poly.pdbx_strand_id
1 'polypeptide(L)'
;MVAILAIVLIVPNMLSKSKKAGTIDVIVEDVNEEVIKQKSIDFQKDEKCSEVTQNNIDNVLIEDGMILNIESLETPEDWSEFICIYVNDEMSQVGIEDIVLEDGMKISFVMTEYEY
;
A
#
# COMPACT_ATOMS: atom_id res chain seq x y z
N MET A 1 15.18 -20.10 -33.62
CA MET A 1 13.96 -20.88 -33.50
C MET A 1 13.67 -21.24 -32.10
N VAL A 2 14.69 -21.58 -31.40
CA VAL A 2 14.50 -21.92 -29.98
C VAL A 2 13.92 -20.75 -29.18
N ALA A 3 14.34 -19.56 -29.51
CA ALA A 3 13.85 -18.38 -28.80
C ALA A 3 12.34 -18.22 -28.90
N ILE A 4 11.80 -18.60 -30.03
CA ILE A 4 10.37 -18.48 -30.25
C ILE A 4 9.60 -19.40 -29.31
N LEU A 5 10.12 -20.59 -29.11
CA LEU A 5 9.46 -21.55 -28.22
C LEU A 5 9.47 -21.06 -26.80
N ALA A 6 10.57 -20.46 -26.38
CA ALA A 6 10.68 -19.95 -25.04
C ALA A 6 9.63 -18.86 -24.78
N ILE A 7 9.43 -18.01 -25.75
CA ILE A 7 8.46 -16.93 -25.62
C ILE A 7 7.06 -17.50 -25.48
N VAL A 8 6.74 -18.49 -26.26
CA VAL A 8 5.41 -19.11 -26.21
C VAL A 8 5.15 -19.72 -24.85
N LEU A 9 6.15 -20.33 -24.26
CA LEU A 9 5.99 -20.95 -22.96
C LEU A 9 5.74 -19.93 -21.86
N ILE A 10 6.41 -18.81 -21.94
CA ILE A 10 6.31 -17.79 -20.90
C ILE A 10 4.95 -17.12 -20.92
N VAL A 11 4.47 -16.75 -22.07
CA VAL A 11 3.23 -15.99 -22.17
C VAL A 11 2.04 -16.71 -21.56
N PRO A 12 1.77 -17.97 -21.86
CA PRO A 12 0.63 -18.64 -21.27
C PRO A 12 0.67 -18.70 -19.75
N ASN A 13 1.86 -18.90 -19.21
CA ASN A 13 1.99 -18.94 -17.75
C ASN A 13 1.63 -17.62 -17.12
N MET A 14 2.06 -16.55 -17.72
CA MET A 14 1.75 -15.23 -17.20
C MET A 14 0.25 -14.94 -17.24
N LEU A 15 -0.36 -15.30 -18.34
CA LEU A 15 -1.79 -15.06 -18.51
C LEU A 15 -2.63 -15.88 -17.54
N SER A 16 -2.19 -17.07 -17.22
CA SER A 16 -2.97 -17.92 -16.35
C SER A 16 -2.83 -17.55 -14.89
N LYS A 17 -1.75 -16.90 -14.52
CA LYS A 17 -1.51 -16.59 -13.12
C LYS A 17 -1.89 -15.18 -12.71
N SER A 18 -1.53 -14.25 -13.51
CA SER A 18 -1.59 -12.85 -13.11
C SER A 18 -2.95 -12.26 -13.35
N LYS A 19 -3.87 -12.72 -12.58
CA LYS A 19 -5.20 -12.15 -12.65
C LYS A 19 -5.26 -10.98 -11.70
N LYS A 20 -4.40 -9.99 -11.92
CA LYS A 20 -4.46 -8.82 -11.07
C LYS A 20 -5.77 -8.11 -11.28
N ALA A 21 -6.35 -7.62 -10.20
CA ALA A 21 -7.59 -6.86 -10.26
C ALA A 21 -7.32 -5.40 -10.61
N GLY A 22 -6.13 -4.91 -10.28
CA GLY A 22 -5.76 -3.55 -10.59
C GLY A 22 -4.42 -3.18 -10.01
N THR A 23 -4.08 -1.91 -10.09
CA THR A 23 -2.83 -1.35 -9.59
C THR A 23 -3.15 -0.13 -8.75
N ILE A 24 -2.48 -0.02 -7.60
CA ILE A 24 -2.60 1.14 -6.73
C ILE A 24 -1.24 1.79 -6.57
N ASP A 25 -1.24 3.08 -6.23
CA ASP A 25 -0.02 3.79 -5.89
C ASP A 25 -0.02 4.00 -4.38
N VAL A 26 1.05 3.57 -3.73
CA VAL A 26 1.22 3.75 -2.30
C VAL A 26 2.30 4.78 -2.06
N ILE A 27 1.99 5.78 -1.26
CA ILE A 27 2.90 6.88 -0.94
C ILE A 27 3.03 6.97 0.56
N VAL A 28 4.27 7.07 1.06
CA VAL A 28 4.54 7.25 2.49
C VAL A 28 5.22 8.59 2.66
N GLU A 29 4.65 9.45 3.51
CA GLU A 29 5.16 10.79 3.75
C GLU A 29 5.47 10.97 5.22
N ASP A 30 6.57 11.68 5.51
CA ASP A 30 6.93 11.98 6.89
C ASP A 30 6.18 13.20 7.40
N VAL A 31 6.49 13.62 8.62
CA VAL A 31 5.79 14.72 9.28
C VAL A 31 6.01 16.07 8.57
N ASN A 32 7.01 16.14 7.73
CA ASN A 32 7.31 17.34 6.94
C ASN A 32 6.73 17.27 5.55
N GLU A 33 5.88 16.28 5.30
CA GLU A 33 5.24 16.05 4.00
C GLU A 33 6.23 15.66 2.91
N GLU A 34 7.37 15.11 3.30
CA GLU A 34 8.33 14.60 2.33
C GLU A 34 8.03 13.14 2.03
N VAL A 35 8.00 12.81 0.75
CA VAL A 35 7.76 11.43 0.31
C VAL A 35 9.01 10.61 0.59
N ILE A 36 8.89 9.63 1.48
CA ILE A 36 9.99 8.74 1.80
C ILE A 36 9.91 7.41 1.06
N LYS A 37 8.74 7.12 0.52
CA LYS A 37 8.54 5.91 -0.28
C LYS A 37 7.36 6.10 -1.21
N GLN A 38 7.53 5.65 -2.44
CA GLN A 38 6.42 5.63 -3.41
C GLN A 38 6.56 4.36 -4.23
N LYS A 39 5.47 3.64 -4.37
CA LYS A 39 5.50 2.37 -5.06
C LYS A 39 4.16 2.08 -5.72
N SER A 40 4.21 1.62 -6.97
CA SER A 40 3.02 1.11 -7.65
C SER A 40 2.93 -0.38 -7.36
N ILE A 41 1.78 -0.83 -6.92
CA ILE A 41 1.59 -2.22 -6.48
C ILE A 41 0.38 -2.81 -7.18
N ASP A 42 0.57 -3.98 -7.79
CA ASP A 42 -0.54 -4.74 -8.37
C ASP A 42 -1.24 -5.51 -7.24
N PHE A 43 -2.56 -5.53 -7.27
CA PHE A 43 -3.31 -6.29 -6.28
C PHE A 43 -4.23 -7.30 -6.95
N GLN A 44 -4.55 -8.34 -6.20
CA GLN A 44 -5.40 -9.43 -6.67
C GLN A 44 -6.83 -9.19 -6.20
N LYS A 45 -7.76 -9.85 -6.87
CA LYS A 45 -9.15 -9.81 -6.45
C LYS A 45 -9.25 -10.34 -5.01
N ASP A 46 -10.05 -9.64 -4.21
CA ASP A 46 -10.28 -9.98 -2.80
C ASP A 46 -9.07 -9.80 -1.88
N GLU A 47 -8.00 -9.24 -2.37
CA GLU A 47 -6.84 -8.93 -1.54
C GLU A 47 -7.14 -7.66 -0.73
N LYS A 48 -6.79 -7.67 0.55
CA LYS A 48 -7.06 -6.54 1.42
C LYS A 48 -5.96 -5.49 1.33
N CYS A 49 -6.31 -4.24 1.59
CA CYS A 49 -5.35 -3.15 1.61
C CYS A 49 -4.23 -3.43 2.61
N SER A 50 -4.57 -3.95 3.79
CA SER A 50 -3.58 -4.30 4.80
C SER A 50 -2.61 -5.36 4.28
N GLU A 51 -3.11 -6.37 3.59
CA GLU A 51 -2.27 -7.43 3.04
C GLU A 51 -1.32 -6.91 1.97
N VAL A 52 -1.84 -6.10 1.05
CA VAL A 52 -1.03 -5.53 -0.01
C VAL A 52 0.08 -4.66 0.57
N THR A 53 -0.26 -3.86 1.57
CA THR A 53 0.70 -2.98 2.20
C THR A 53 1.79 -3.77 2.92
N GLN A 54 1.40 -4.76 3.71
CA GLN A 54 2.36 -5.58 4.46
C GLN A 54 3.29 -6.37 3.53
N ASN A 55 2.78 -6.82 2.40
CA ASN A 55 3.56 -7.63 1.49
C ASN A 55 4.51 -6.83 0.61
N ASN A 56 4.31 -5.52 0.50
CA ASN A 56 5.05 -4.71 -0.46
C ASN A 56 5.83 -3.56 0.16
N ILE A 57 5.50 -3.17 1.38
CA ILE A 57 6.15 -2.05 2.08
C ILE A 57 6.82 -2.59 3.33
N ASP A 58 7.99 -2.06 3.65
CA ASP A 58 8.77 -2.53 4.79
C ASP A 58 8.30 -1.98 6.12
N ASN A 59 8.56 -2.77 7.16
CA ASN A 59 8.37 -2.35 8.55
C ASN A 59 6.93 -1.94 8.89
N VAL A 60 5.96 -2.60 8.29
CA VAL A 60 4.55 -2.29 8.51
C VAL A 60 4.05 -3.00 9.76
N LEU A 61 3.49 -2.22 10.69
CA LEU A 61 2.84 -2.77 11.89
C LEU A 61 1.41 -2.25 11.93
N ILE A 62 0.46 -3.16 11.95
CA ILE A 62 -0.96 -2.85 11.97
C ILE A 62 -1.59 -3.46 13.21
N GLU A 63 -2.32 -2.65 13.99
CA GLU A 63 -3.06 -3.14 15.15
C GLU A 63 -4.42 -2.45 15.19
N ASP A 64 -5.46 -3.24 15.39
CA ASP A 64 -6.83 -2.73 15.50
C ASP A 64 -7.26 -1.84 14.34
N GLY A 65 -6.82 -2.21 13.13
CA GLY A 65 -7.16 -1.45 11.93
C GLY A 65 -6.34 -0.20 11.73
N MET A 66 -5.41 0.09 12.62
CA MET A 66 -4.55 1.26 12.55
C MET A 66 -3.14 0.86 12.13
N ILE A 67 -2.55 1.69 11.29
CA ILE A 67 -1.16 1.46 10.91
C ILE A 67 -0.27 2.25 11.87
N LEU A 68 0.57 1.54 12.61
CA LEU A 68 1.41 2.16 13.63
C LEU A 68 2.81 2.45 13.12
N ASN A 69 3.35 1.57 12.29
CA ASN A 69 4.68 1.76 11.71
C ASN A 69 4.61 1.51 10.22
N ILE A 70 5.40 2.25 9.46
CA ILE A 70 5.57 2.01 8.03
C ILE A 70 6.88 2.66 7.59
N GLU A 71 7.75 1.88 6.93
CA GLU A 71 9.08 2.31 6.53
C GLU A 71 9.85 2.82 7.75
N SER A 72 10.34 4.05 7.74
CA SER A 72 11.06 4.62 8.87
C SER A 72 10.15 5.32 9.87
N LEU A 73 8.85 5.36 9.59
CA LEU A 73 7.90 6.04 10.46
C LEU A 73 7.41 5.12 11.55
N GLU A 74 7.43 5.60 12.79
CA GLU A 74 6.95 4.85 13.95
C GLU A 74 6.11 5.76 14.82
N THR A 75 4.94 5.30 15.21
CA THR A 75 4.07 6.06 16.10
C THR A 75 4.67 6.03 17.50
N PRO A 76 4.97 7.20 18.10
CA PRO A 76 5.53 7.23 19.44
C PRO A 76 4.50 6.79 20.48
N GLU A 77 5.00 6.31 21.62
CA GLU A 77 4.14 5.82 22.69
C GLU A 77 3.19 6.88 23.24
N ASP A 78 3.61 8.12 23.22
CA ASP A 78 2.77 9.22 23.75
C ASP A 78 1.76 9.74 22.71
N TRP A 79 1.76 9.16 21.51
CA TRP A 79 0.86 9.53 20.43
C TRP A 79 0.95 11.00 20.03
N SER A 80 2.13 11.60 20.19
CA SER A 80 2.37 12.97 19.73
C SER A 80 2.32 13.07 18.21
N GLU A 81 2.51 11.94 17.54
CA GLU A 81 2.40 11.81 16.09
C GLU A 81 1.64 10.53 15.78
N PHE A 82 1.01 10.48 14.64
CA PHE A 82 0.31 9.27 14.23
C PHE A 82 0.22 9.25 12.71
N ILE A 83 -0.04 8.06 12.16
CA ILE A 83 -0.08 7.88 10.71
C ILE A 83 -1.53 7.98 10.25
N CYS A 84 -1.81 8.95 9.40
CA CYS A 84 -3.12 9.11 8.77
C CYS A 84 -3.12 8.43 7.41
N ILE A 85 -4.26 7.86 7.06
CA ILE A 85 -4.45 7.21 5.76
C ILE A 85 -5.30 8.12 4.88
N TYR A 86 -4.81 8.41 3.68
CA TYR A 86 -5.56 9.16 2.69
C TYR A 86 -5.80 8.27 1.48
N VAL A 87 -7.01 8.31 0.98
CA VAL A 87 -7.39 7.58 -0.23
C VAL A 87 -7.77 8.61 -1.27
N ASN A 88 -7.04 8.64 -2.36
CA ASN A 88 -7.24 9.63 -3.44
C ASN A 88 -7.28 11.06 -2.91
N ASP A 89 -6.33 11.36 -2.01
CA ASP A 89 -6.13 12.68 -1.41
C ASP A 89 -7.20 13.10 -0.40
N GLU A 90 -8.07 12.18 -0.01
CA GLU A 90 -9.05 12.44 1.03
C GLU A 90 -8.79 11.55 2.24
N MET A 91 -8.90 12.11 3.44
CA MET A 91 -8.68 11.33 4.65
C MET A 91 -9.66 10.16 4.70
N SER A 92 -9.14 8.96 4.95
CA SER A 92 -9.98 7.78 5.02
C SER A 92 -10.92 7.84 6.21
N GLN A 93 -12.16 7.43 6.00
CA GLN A 93 -13.14 7.35 7.08
C GLN A 93 -13.10 6.01 7.78
N VAL A 94 -12.30 5.07 7.27
CA VAL A 94 -12.22 3.72 7.82
C VAL A 94 -10.75 3.33 8.02
N GLY A 95 -10.52 2.30 8.83
CA GLY A 95 -9.17 1.78 9.04
C GLY A 95 -8.68 0.99 7.83
N ILE A 96 -7.40 0.63 7.87
CA ILE A 96 -6.76 -0.04 6.73
C ILE A 96 -7.41 -1.38 6.40
N GLU A 97 -8.04 -2.02 7.38
CA GLU A 97 -8.68 -3.32 7.15
C GLU A 97 -9.95 -3.20 6.32
N ASP A 98 -10.56 -2.02 6.30
CA ASP A 98 -11.85 -1.81 5.65
C ASP A 98 -11.77 -1.03 4.35
N ILE A 99 -10.57 -0.71 3.90
CA ILE A 99 -10.38 -0.02 2.62
C ILE A 99 -10.53 -1.02 1.48
N VAL A 100 -11.46 -0.72 0.57
CA VAL A 100 -11.67 -1.55 -0.61
C VAL A 100 -10.78 -1.07 -1.74
N LEU A 101 -9.93 -1.94 -2.25
CA LEU A 101 -8.98 -1.58 -3.30
C LEU A 101 -9.67 -1.45 -4.65
N GLU A 102 -9.29 -0.42 -5.40
CA GLU A 102 -9.80 -0.18 -6.74
C GLU A 102 -8.63 0.19 -7.65
N ASP A 103 -8.72 -0.20 -8.90
CA ASP A 103 -7.68 0.11 -9.88
C ASP A 103 -7.52 1.62 -10.01
N GLY A 104 -6.27 2.07 -9.99
CA GLY A 104 -5.97 3.49 -10.10
C GLY A 104 -6.06 4.27 -8.79
N MET A 105 -6.33 3.59 -7.70
CA MET A 105 -6.43 4.23 -6.39
C MET A 105 -5.05 4.67 -5.90
N LYS A 106 -5.02 5.80 -5.22
CA LYS A 106 -3.81 6.27 -4.54
C LYS A 106 -4.04 6.20 -3.04
N ILE A 107 -3.12 5.55 -2.34
CA ILE A 107 -3.19 5.44 -0.88
C ILE A 107 -1.95 6.09 -0.30
N SER A 108 -2.16 7.07 0.58
CA SER A 108 -1.06 7.79 1.22
C SER A 108 -1.07 7.53 2.70
N PHE A 109 0.09 7.21 3.24
CA PHE A 109 0.29 7.07 4.68
C PHE A 109 1.14 8.24 5.11
N VAL A 110 0.56 9.15 5.90
CA VAL A 110 1.16 10.43 6.22
C VAL A 110 1.33 10.57 7.73
N MET A 111 2.58 10.71 8.16
CA MET A 111 2.86 10.96 9.58
C MET A 111 2.38 12.37 9.91
N THR A 112 1.53 12.47 10.91
CA THR A 112 0.86 13.71 11.27
C THR A 112 1.11 14.03 12.73
N GLU A 113 1.40 15.28 13.03
CA GLU A 113 1.56 15.71 14.41
C GLU A 113 0.19 15.95 15.03
N TYR A 114 0.05 15.49 16.28
CA TYR A 114 -1.17 15.72 17.00
C TYR A 114 -1.23 17.17 17.46
N GLU A 115 -2.35 17.85 17.18
CA GLU A 115 -2.53 19.23 17.60
C GLU A 115 -3.52 19.27 18.75
N TYR A 116 -3.11 19.95 19.81
CA TYR A 116 -3.94 20.10 21.00
C TYR A 116 -4.77 21.35 20.96
#